data_f11a4473dda34389d3c285f8503ebae7
#
_entry.id   f11a4473dda34389d3c285f8503ebae7
#
_cell.length_a   1.000
_cell.length_b   1.000
_cell.length_c   1.000
_cell.angle_alpha   90.00
_cell.angle_beta   90.00
_cell.angle_gamma   90.00
#
_symmetry.space_group_name_H-M   'P 1'
#
loop_
_entity.id
_entity.type
_entity.pdbx_description
1 polymer ?
#
loop_
_entity_poly.entity_id
_entity_poly.type
_entity_poly.pdbx_seq_one_letter_code
_entity_poly.pdbx_strand_id
1 'polypeptide(L)'
;MNIGDIAHTPGLLHILETYLPDANIIVWEKNVGKEVEEFLYKNFPRIRIVHGTVDKNAQVDAQEVLKAFQTADLMIHSSGPYVVGQYHLEAWVKYTNGKPFGIFGTTIPKVDNRLKNLLEQADFIYTRETASIDVLKQAGITGTHIRFVPDATFFFNLHDKKKGNAFLKANGLEKGKFICAVPRLRRTPYYRIKNRHLWSEAKICEVEAYNNKYKEEDHSKLREAIISWVRETKNK
;
A
#
# COMPACT_ATOMS: atom_id res chain seq x y z
N MET A 1 -5.37 -6.54 -9.36
CA MET A 1 -4.85 -5.65 -8.29
C MET A 1 -3.81 -6.42 -7.50
N ASN A 2 -2.83 -5.75 -6.93
CA ASN A 2 -1.83 -6.39 -6.07
C ASN A 2 -2.44 -6.57 -4.66
N ILE A 3 -2.29 -7.75 -4.07
CA ILE A 3 -2.86 -8.04 -2.74
C ILE A 3 -2.26 -7.13 -1.64
N GLY A 4 -1.00 -6.73 -1.77
CA GLY A 4 -0.37 -5.78 -0.86
C GLY A 4 -1.05 -4.41 -0.90
N ASP A 5 -1.40 -3.93 -2.10
CA ASP A 5 -2.10 -2.64 -2.25
C ASP A 5 -3.50 -2.68 -1.60
N ILE A 6 -4.18 -3.84 -1.65
CA ILE A 6 -5.47 -4.03 -0.96
C ILE A 6 -5.29 -4.02 0.56
N ALA A 7 -4.23 -4.64 1.08
CA ALA A 7 -4.03 -4.83 2.52
C ALA A 7 -3.73 -3.53 3.29
N HIS A 8 -3.27 -2.47 2.61
CA HIS A 8 -3.04 -1.17 3.25
C HIS A 8 -4.31 -0.58 3.87
N THR A 9 -5.43 -0.62 3.15
CA THR A 9 -6.71 -0.05 3.63
C THR A 9 -7.22 -0.76 4.88
N PRO A 10 -7.45 -2.09 4.91
CA PRO A 10 -7.92 -2.76 6.13
C PRO A 10 -6.91 -2.68 7.29
N GLY A 11 -5.61 -2.60 7.00
CA GLY A 11 -4.61 -2.37 8.05
C GLY A 11 -4.78 -1.00 8.71
N LEU A 12 -4.96 0.06 7.92
CA LEU A 12 -5.21 1.40 8.45
C LEU A 12 -6.57 1.49 9.16
N LEU A 13 -7.62 0.88 8.59
CA LEU A 13 -8.95 0.84 9.22
C LEU A 13 -8.90 0.19 10.60
N HIS A 14 -8.14 -0.91 10.74
CA HIS A 14 -7.96 -1.56 12.04
C HIS A 14 -7.26 -0.66 13.05
N ILE A 15 -6.26 0.11 12.65
CA ILE A 15 -5.61 1.12 13.49
C ILE A 15 -6.63 2.18 13.92
N LEU A 16 -7.36 2.74 12.97
CA LEU A 16 -8.34 3.79 13.24
C LEU A 16 -9.46 3.31 14.17
N GLU A 17 -10.03 2.13 13.95
CA GLU A 17 -11.04 1.58 14.86
C GLU A 17 -10.50 1.27 16.26
N THR A 18 -9.21 0.94 16.37
CA THR A 18 -8.59 0.64 17.66
C THR A 18 -8.31 1.90 18.47
N TYR A 19 -7.77 2.94 17.84
CA TYR A 19 -7.29 4.13 18.54
C TYR A 19 -8.23 5.33 18.44
N LEU A 20 -9.17 5.30 17.49
CA LEU A 20 -10.20 6.32 17.29
C LEU A 20 -11.57 5.66 17.11
N PRO A 21 -12.08 4.92 18.13
CA PRO A 21 -13.27 4.07 17.99
C PRO A 21 -14.55 4.85 17.67
N ASP A 22 -14.59 6.13 17.99
CA ASP A 22 -15.74 7.00 17.76
C ASP A 22 -15.67 7.77 16.43
N ALA A 23 -14.57 7.61 15.66
CA ALA A 23 -14.42 8.29 14.39
C ALA A 23 -15.36 7.73 13.31
N ASN A 24 -15.99 8.62 12.55
CA ASN A 24 -16.74 8.28 11.37
C ASN A 24 -15.77 8.19 10.18
N ILE A 25 -15.52 6.99 9.67
CA ILE A 25 -14.53 6.75 8.64
C ILE A 25 -15.15 6.75 7.25
N ILE A 26 -14.62 7.57 6.37
CA ILE A 26 -14.96 7.60 4.95
C ILE A 26 -13.76 7.10 4.16
N VAL A 27 -13.97 6.10 3.33
CA VAL A 27 -12.94 5.55 2.44
C VAL A 27 -13.19 6.07 1.03
N TRP A 28 -12.25 6.82 0.49
CA TRP A 28 -12.33 7.28 -0.89
C TRP A 28 -11.68 6.26 -1.82
N GLU A 29 -12.52 5.59 -2.59
CA GLU A 29 -12.10 4.53 -3.52
C GLU A 29 -12.12 5.00 -4.97
N LYS A 30 -11.06 4.68 -5.69
CA LYS A 30 -10.94 5.03 -7.10
C LYS A 30 -11.45 3.91 -8.02
N ASN A 31 -11.12 2.66 -7.75
CA ASN A 31 -11.43 1.55 -8.68
C ASN A 31 -10.97 0.19 -8.12
N VAL A 32 -11.47 -0.23 -6.97
CA VAL A 32 -11.00 -1.47 -6.32
C VAL A 32 -11.77 -2.71 -6.74
N GLY A 33 -12.95 -2.54 -7.29
CA GLY A 33 -13.86 -3.63 -7.66
C GLY A 33 -14.74 -4.09 -6.50
N LYS A 34 -15.91 -4.58 -6.89
CA LYS A 34 -17.00 -4.95 -5.97
C LYS A 34 -16.60 -5.95 -4.88
N GLU A 35 -15.76 -6.93 -5.21
CA GLU A 35 -15.28 -7.94 -4.25
C GLU A 35 -14.47 -7.32 -3.09
N VAL A 36 -13.69 -6.28 -3.37
CA VAL A 36 -12.90 -5.58 -2.33
C VAL A 36 -13.82 -4.75 -1.46
N GLU A 37 -14.79 -4.07 -2.03
CA GLU A 37 -15.78 -3.30 -1.26
C GLU A 37 -16.62 -4.21 -0.35
N GLU A 38 -17.12 -5.33 -0.86
CA GLU A 38 -17.84 -6.33 -0.07
C GLU A 38 -16.96 -6.87 1.08
N PHE A 39 -15.67 -7.10 0.80
CA PHE A 39 -14.71 -7.49 1.83
C PHE A 39 -14.52 -6.40 2.90
N LEU A 40 -14.41 -5.13 2.50
CA LEU A 40 -14.28 -4.01 3.43
C LEU A 40 -15.54 -3.85 4.29
N TYR A 41 -16.73 -3.81 3.70
CA TYR A 41 -17.98 -3.71 4.46
C TYR A 41 -18.24 -4.89 5.40
N LYS A 42 -17.85 -6.10 4.98
CA LYS A 42 -17.98 -7.30 5.84
C LYS A 42 -17.14 -7.19 7.11
N ASN A 43 -15.94 -6.61 7.02
CA ASN A 43 -15.00 -6.56 8.13
C ASN A 43 -15.01 -5.22 8.89
N PHE A 44 -15.48 -4.15 8.24
CA PHE A 44 -15.56 -2.79 8.79
C PHE A 44 -16.96 -2.19 8.49
N PRO A 45 -18.02 -2.66 9.13
CA PRO A 45 -19.40 -2.31 8.76
C PRO A 45 -19.75 -0.84 9.03
N ARG A 46 -18.95 -0.10 9.77
CA ARG A 46 -19.18 1.32 10.11
C ARG A 46 -18.60 2.30 9.10
N ILE A 47 -17.79 1.85 8.14
CA ILE A 47 -17.20 2.74 7.14
C ILE A 47 -18.27 3.17 6.10
N ARG A 48 -18.04 4.32 5.49
CA ARG A 48 -18.73 4.74 4.27
C ARG A 48 -17.72 4.79 3.13
N ILE A 49 -18.00 4.11 2.04
CA ILE A 49 -17.16 4.19 0.82
C ILE A 49 -17.77 5.25 -0.10
N VAL A 50 -16.94 6.11 -0.67
CA VAL A 50 -17.29 7.10 -1.67
C VAL A 50 -16.43 6.89 -2.92
N HIS A 51 -17.04 7.09 -4.09
CA HIS A 51 -16.41 6.86 -5.38
C HIS A 51 -16.19 8.17 -6.12
N GLY A 52 -15.06 8.27 -6.80
CA GLY A 52 -14.75 9.40 -7.64
C GLY A 52 -13.29 9.43 -8.04
N THR A 53 -12.98 10.13 -9.10
CA THR A 53 -11.62 10.33 -9.57
C THR A 53 -11.19 11.78 -9.40
N VAL A 54 -9.89 11.99 -9.47
CA VAL A 54 -9.25 13.29 -9.46
C VAL A 54 -8.24 13.35 -10.60
N ASP A 55 -8.22 14.45 -11.31
CA ASP A 55 -7.27 14.66 -12.40
C ASP A 55 -5.93 15.25 -11.89
N LYS A 56 -4.99 15.43 -12.81
CA LYS A 56 -3.67 16.03 -12.51
C LYS A 56 -3.71 17.51 -12.06
N ASN A 57 -4.85 18.17 -12.22
CA ASN A 57 -5.09 19.55 -11.79
C ASN A 57 -5.89 19.59 -10.48
N ALA A 58 -5.98 18.44 -9.80
CA ALA A 58 -6.74 18.28 -8.56
C ALA A 58 -8.24 18.65 -8.71
N GLN A 59 -8.82 18.38 -9.88
CA GLN A 59 -10.27 18.50 -10.10
C GLN A 59 -10.93 17.17 -9.76
N VAL A 60 -11.99 17.25 -8.96
CA VAL A 60 -12.79 16.09 -8.54
C VAL A 60 -14.02 16.00 -9.43
N ASP A 61 -14.30 14.82 -9.96
CA ASP A 61 -15.42 14.57 -10.88
C ASP A 61 -16.73 14.17 -10.18
N ALA A 62 -16.67 13.82 -8.88
CA ALA A 62 -17.79 13.26 -8.16
C ALA A 62 -18.31 14.17 -7.03
N GLN A 63 -19.58 14.51 -7.08
CA GLN A 63 -20.26 15.28 -6.02
C GLN A 63 -20.25 14.57 -4.66
N GLU A 64 -20.23 13.24 -4.65
CA GLU A 64 -20.17 12.44 -3.44
C GLU A 64 -18.85 12.68 -2.67
N VAL A 65 -17.73 12.77 -3.40
CA VAL A 65 -16.42 13.08 -2.81
C VAL A 65 -16.40 14.51 -2.27
N LEU A 66 -16.95 15.48 -3.01
CA LEU A 66 -17.03 16.88 -2.55
C LEU A 66 -17.89 17.00 -1.28
N LYS A 67 -19.00 16.27 -1.18
CA LYS A 67 -19.81 16.19 0.05
C LYS A 67 -19.02 15.55 1.21
N ALA A 68 -18.24 14.51 0.92
CA ALA A 68 -17.36 13.91 1.93
C ALA A 68 -16.33 14.92 2.45
N PHE A 69 -15.74 15.72 1.59
CA PHE A 69 -14.80 16.79 1.99
C PHE A 69 -15.43 17.83 2.91
N GLN A 70 -16.72 18.16 2.70
CA GLN A 70 -17.43 19.11 3.56
C GLN A 70 -17.59 18.59 5.00
N THR A 71 -17.83 17.29 5.16
CA THR A 71 -18.16 16.66 6.44
C THR A 71 -16.97 16.06 7.16
N ALA A 72 -15.90 15.70 6.47
CA ALA A 72 -14.70 15.14 7.10
C ALA A 72 -13.82 16.25 7.70
N ASP A 73 -13.20 15.95 8.85
CA ASP A 73 -12.34 16.89 9.59
C ASP A 73 -10.86 16.69 9.24
N LEU A 74 -10.47 15.50 8.81
CA LEU A 74 -9.09 15.09 8.53
C LEU A 74 -9.06 14.16 7.33
N MET A 75 -8.06 14.31 6.45
CA MET A 75 -7.75 13.34 5.41
C MET A 75 -6.44 12.61 5.71
N ILE A 76 -6.44 11.28 5.56
CA ILE A 76 -5.24 10.45 5.75
C ILE A 76 -4.91 9.74 4.43
N HIS A 77 -3.71 9.98 3.90
CA HIS A 77 -3.12 9.14 2.85
C HIS A 77 -2.55 7.88 3.48
N SER A 78 -3.07 6.73 3.09
CA SER A 78 -2.63 5.42 3.60
C SER A 78 -1.26 5.00 3.06
N SER A 79 -0.76 3.88 3.53
CA SER A 79 0.54 3.30 3.17
C SER A 79 0.70 3.07 1.67
N GLY A 80 1.93 3.15 1.20
CA GLY A 80 2.22 2.95 -0.21
C GLY A 80 3.70 3.11 -0.58
N PRO A 81 4.07 2.73 -1.83
CA PRO A 81 5.45 2.84 -2.32
C PRO A 81 5.91 4.27 -2.62
N TYR A 82 4.99 5.20 -2.66
CA TYR A 82 5.16 6.66 -2.77
C TYR A 82 3.82 7.33 -2.46
N VAL A 83 3.75 8.66 -2.46
CA VAL A 83 2.48 9.39 -2.26
C VAL A 83 1.61 9.24 -3.51
N VAL A 84 1.00 8.05 -3.65
CA VAL A 84 0.17 7.65 -4.81
C VAL A 84 -1.04 8.57 -4.96
N GLY A 85 -1.57 9.04 -3.84
CA GLY A 85 -2.71 9.93 -3.76
C GLY A 85 -2.34 11.42 -3.74
N GLN A 86 -1.21 11.86 -4.30
CA GLN A 86 -0.81 13.26 -4.29
C GLN A 86 -1.93 14.17 -4.81
N TYR A 87 -2.54 13.88 -5.96
CA TYR A 87 -3.63 14.69 -6.51
C TYR A 87 -4.89 14.69 -5.65
N HIS A 88 -5.12 13.60 -4.90
CA HIS A 88 -6.23 13.51 -3.94
C HIS A 88 -6.01 14.45 -2.75
N LEU A 89 -4.78 14.50 -2.21
CA LEU A 89 -4.43 15.43 -1.14
C LEU A 89 -4.46 16.88 -1.62
N GLU A 90 -3.98 17.17 -2.83
CA GLU A 90 -4.08 18.50 -3.43
C GLU A 90 -5.54 18.93 -3.63
N ALA A 91 -6.42 18.01 -4.05
CA ALA A 91 -7.85 18.27 -4.13
C ALA A 91 -8.46 18.55 -2.75
N TRP A 92 -8.09 17.77 -1.74
CA TRP A 92 -8.50 18.01 -0.37
C TRP A 92 -8.14 19.43 0.07
N VAL A 93 -6.88 19.82 -0.02
CA VAL A 93 -6.42 21.18 0.33
C VAL A 93 -7.22 22.25 -0.42
N LYS A 94 -7.40 22.07 -1.73
CA LYS A 94 -8.12 23.02 -2.59
C LYS A 94 -9.60 23.20 -2.24
N TYR A 95 -10.30 22.09 -2.00
CA TYR A 95 -11.76 22.13 -1.80
C TYR A 95 -12.18 22.27 -0.34
N THR A 96 -11.27 22.11 0.62
CA THR A 96 -11.57 22.24 2.04
C THR A 96 -11.00 23.50 2.68
N ASN A 97 -10.35 24.35 1.88
CA ASN A 97 -9.66 25.56 2.37
C ASN A 97 -8.61 25.22 3.45
N GLY A 98 -7.86 24.14 3.22
CA GLY A 98 -6.73 23.74 4.08
C GLY A 98 -7.13 23.02 5.38
N LYS A 99 -8.21 22.24 5.39
CA LYS A 99 -8.45 21.31 6.51
C LYS A 99 -7.25 20.36 6.68
N PRO A 100 -7.00 19.87 7.92
CA PRO A 100 -5.84 19.02 8.21
C PRO A 100 -5.78 17.76 7.36
N PHE A 101 -4.55 17.35 7.01
CA PHE A 101 -4.29 16.07 6.40
C PHE A 101 -2.94 15.47 6.85
N GLY A 102 -2.82 14.17 6.71
CA GLY A 102 -1.58 13.49 7.03
C GLY A 102 -1.26 12.31 6.11
N ILE A 103 -0.02 11.85 6.20
CA ILE A 103 0.50 10.71 5.47
C ILE A 103 0.90 9.63 6.46
N PHE A 104 0.40 8.40 6.25
CA PHE A 104 0.62 7.29 7.16
C PHE A 104 1.30 6.10 6.47
N GLY A 105 2.50 5.74 6.90
CA GLY A 105 3.19 4.51 6.50
C GLY A 105 3.62 4.47 5.02
N THR A 106 4.02 5.61 4.45
CA THR A 106 4.34 5.74 3.02
C THR A 106 5.84 5.89 2.79
N THR A 107 6.37 5.29 1.71
CA THR A 107 7.71 5.59 1.20
C THR A 107 7.70 6.92 0.47
N ILE A 108 8.75 7.72 0.68
CA ILE A 108 8.98 8.98 -0.06
C ILE A 108 10.36 8.90 -0.72
N PRO A 109 10.45 8.34 -1.95
CA PRO A 109 11.74 8.07 -2.59
C PRO A 109 12.41 9.32 -3.16
N LYS A 110 11.63 10.36 -3.39
CA LYS A 110 12.09 11.67 -3.89
C LYS A 110 11.03 12.72 -3.63
N VAL A 111 11.45 13.98 -3.58
CA VAL A 111 10.56 15.14 -3.41
C VAL A 111 10.86 16.13 -4.54
N ASP A 112 9.88 16.40 -5.40
CA ASP A 112 9.90 17.52 -6.33
C ASP A 112 9.23 18.75 -5.70
N ASN A 113 9.29 19.90 -6.39
CA ASN A 113 8.74 21.15 -5.86
C ASN A 113 7.22 21.07 -5.61
N ARG A 114 6.47 20.34 -6.44
CA ARG A 114 5.02 20.19 -6.28
C ARG A 114 4.70 19.37 -5.03
N LEU A 115 5.37 18.24 -4.87
CA LEU A 115 5.20 17.40 -3.70
C LEU A 115 5.69 18.10 -2.43
N LYS A 116 6.80 18.88 -2.51
CA LYS A 116 7.30 19.67 -1.39
C LYS A 116 6.25 20.64 -0.87
N ASN A 117 5.67 21.45 -1.76
CA ASN A 117 4.63 22.43 -1.39
C ASN A 117 3.41 21.79 -0.74
N LEU A 118 3.08 20.56 -1.11
CA LEU A 118 2.01 19.79 -0.49
C LEU A 118 2.43 19.28 0.90
N LEU A 119 3.60 18.64 1.01
CA LEU A 119 4.07 18.02 2.25
C LEU A 119 4.35 19.05 3.36
N GLU A 120 4.72 20.26 3.00
CA GLU A 120 4.91 21.37 3.97
C GLU A 120 3.60 21.80 4.66
N GLN A 121 2.44 21.40 4.12
CA GLN A 121 1.12 21.67 4.68
C GLN A 121 0.57 20.49 5.48
N ALA A 122 1.27 19.34 5.51
CA ALA A 122 0.79 18.15 6.19
C ALA A 122 0.94 18.26 7.70
N ASP A 123 -0.10 17.91 8.46
CA ASP A 123 -0.08 17.91 9.92
C ASP A 123 0.80 16.77 10.47
N PHE A 124 0.93 15.68 9.74
CA PHE A 124 1.89 14.63 10.04
C PHE A 124 2.35 13.89 8.79
N ILE A 125 3.62 13.44 8.80
CA ILE A 125 4.23 12.63 7.77
C ILE A 125 4.89 11.43 8.44
N TYR A 126 4.21 10.30 8.43
CA TYR A 126 4.73 9.06 8.97
C TYR A 126 5.21 8.17 7.83
N THR A 127 6.52 7.95 7.77
CA THR A 127 7.16 7.14 6.73
C THR A 127 7.37 5.72 7.21
N ARG A 128 7.28 4.74 6.31
CA ARG A 128 7.43 3.32 6.66
C ARG A 128 8.88 2.83 6.70
N GLU A 129 9.84 3.70 6.41
CA GLU A 129 11.28 3.48 6.60
C GLU A 129 12.01 4.81 6.82
N THR A 130 13.17 4.75 7.47
CA THR A 130 13.93 5.94 7.86
C THR A 130 14.60 6.65 6.69
N ALA A 131 14.90 5.95 5.59
CA ALA A 131 15.47 6.54 4.38
C ALA A 131 14.59 7.66 3.80
N SER A 132 13.26 7.52 3.89
CA SER A 132 12.33 8.58 3.47
C SER A 132 12.42 9.83 4.36
N ILE A 133 12.74 9.68 5.65
CA ILE A 133 12.97 10.83 6.55
C ILE A 133 14.21 11.61 6.08
N ASP A 134 15.26 10.92 5.65
CA ASP A 134 16.46 11.58 5.14
C ASP A 134 16.20 12.29 3.80
N VAL A 135 15.36 11.73 2.94
CA VAL A 135 14.91 12.39 1.70
C VAL A 135 14.11 13.67 2.02
N LEU A 136 13.21 13.63 3.01
CA LEU A 136 12.46 14.81 3.46
C LEU A 136 13.39 15.90 3.99
N LYS A 137 14.35 15.54 4.85
CA LYS A 137 15.36 16.47 5.39
C LYS A 137 16.19 17.12 4.27
N GLN A 138 16.64 16.35 3.27
CA GLN A 138 17.37 16.87 2.11
C GLN A 138 16.52 17.86 1.29
N ALA A 139 15.20 17.66 1.24
CA ALA A 139 14.26 18.59 0.62
C ALA A 139 13.93 19.82 1.49
N GLY A 140 14.50 19.91 2.71
CA GLY A 140 14.25 21.00 3.66
C GLY A 140 12.95 20.84 4.47
N ILE A 141 12.32 19.65 4.45
CA ILE A 141 11.10 19.36 5.22
C ILE A 141 11.53 18.68 6.52
N THR A 142 11.38 19.38 7.65
CA THR A 142 11.81 18.92 8.98
C THR A 142 10.76 19.23 10.03
N GLY A 143 10.77 18.52 11.15
CA GLY A 143 9.88 18.79 12.27
C GLY A 143 9.50 17.53 13.07
N THR A 144 8.91 17.73 14.23
CA THR A 144 8.48 16.65 15.14
C THR A 144 7.28 15.87 14.61
N HIS A 145 6.57 16.41 13.64
CA HIS A 145 5.45 15.77 12.94
C HIS A 145 5.90 14.70 11.91
N ILE A 146 7.22 14.60 11.64
CA ILE A 146 7.81 13.61 10.75
C ILE A 146 8.37 12.47 11.58
N ARG A 147 7.85 11.24 11.39
CA ARG A 147 8.23 10.07 12.19
C ARG A 147 8.23 8.79 11.34
N PHE A 148 8.94 7.79 11.83
CA PHE A 148 8.79 6.42 11.35
C PHE A 148 7.56 5.77 11.99
N VAL A 149 6.77 5.08 11.15
CA VAL A 149 5.76 4.11 11.60
C VAL A 149 5.80 2.90 10.66
N PRO A 150 5.50 1.69 11.13
CA PRO A 150 5.36 0.54 10.23
C PRO A 150 4.28 0.78 9.17
N ASP A 151 4.45 0.14 8.02
CA ASP A 151 3.39 0.08 6.99
C ASP A 151 2.10 -0.45 7.61
N ALA A 152 0.95 0.12 7.23
CA ALA A 152 -0.35 -0.27 7.77
C ALA A 152 -0.66 -1.78 7.58
N THR A 153 -0.06 -2.44 6.59
CA THR A 153 -0.21 -3.88 6.38
C THR A 153 0.24 -4.72 7.58
N PHE A 154 1.15 -4.22 8.43
CA PHE A 154 1.55 -4.92 9.65
C PHE A 154 0.42 -5.01 10.70
N PHE A 155 -0.59 -4.19 10.57
CA PHE A 155 -1.77 -4.20 11.43
C PHE A 155 -2.93 -5.03 10.85
N PHE A 156 -2.73 -5.61 9.69
CA PHE A 156 -3.71 -6.50 9.07
C PHE A 156 -3.83 -7.81 9.86
N ASN A 157 -4.98 -8.03 10.50
CA ASN A 157 -5.22 -9.19 11.36
C ASN A 157 -6.43 -10.04 10.96
N LEU A 158 -6.95 -9.85 9.75
CA LEU A 158 -8.10 -10.61 9.26
C LEU A 158 -7.67 -12.01 8.82
N HIS A 159 -8.38 -13.03 9.31
CA HIS A 159 -8.07 -14.44 9.08
C HIS A 159 -9.29 -15.23 8.62
N ASP A 160 -9.13 -16.04 7.60
CA ASP A 160 -10.08 -17.08 7.20
C ASP A 160 -9.53 -18.46 7.60
N LYS A 161 -9.82 -18.86 8.84
CA LYS A 161 -9.35 -20.15 9.40
C LYS A 161 -9.83 -21.35 8.58
N LYS A 162 -11.06 -21.30 8.00
CA LYS A 162 -11.62 -22.39 7.20
C LYS A 162 -10.83 -22.57 5.90
N LYS A 163 -10.61 -21.49 5.16
CA LYS A 163 -9.80 -21.52 3.92
C LYS A 163 -8.35 -21.87 4.22
N GLY A 164 -7.76 -21.33 5.29
CA GLY A 164 -6.40 -21.64 5.71
C GLY A 164 -6.22 -23.13 6.00
N ASN A 165 -7.09 -23.73 6.79
CA ASN A 165 -7.03 -25.16 7.09
C ASN A 165 -7.26 -26.04 5.86
N ALA A 166 -8.18 -25.66 4.97
CA ALA A 166 -8.40 -26.37 3.71
C ALA A 166 -7.15 -26.32 2.82
N PHE A 167 -6.48 -25.18 2.73
CA PHE A 167 -5.22 -25.04 1.98
C PHE A 167 -4.11 -25.94 2.57
N LEU A 168 -3.91 -25.91 3.88
CA LEU A 168 -2.92 -26.76 4.54
C LEU A 168 -3.17 -28.25 4.23
N LYS A 169 -4.41 -28.70 4.40
CA LYS A 169 -4.81 -30.09 4.12
C LYS A 169 -4.58 -30.46 2.64
N ALA A 170 -4.99 -29.61 1.70
CA ALA A 170 -4.85 -29.87 0.27
C ALA A 170 -3.38 -29.97 -0.18
N ASN A 171 -2.46 -29.28 0.51
CA ASN A 171 -1.04 -29.27 0.20
C ASN A 171 -0.19 -30.18 1.12
N GLY A 172 -0.80 -30.97 1.98
CA GLY A 172 -0.10 -31.83 2.94
C GLY A 172 0.85 -31.05 3.85
N LEU A 173 0.42 -29.84 4.28
CA LEU A 173 1.18 -28.97 5.17
C LEU A 173 0.65 -29.07 6.60
N GLU A 174 1.55 -29.02 7.56
CA GLU A 174 1.23 -28.98 8.98
C GLU A 174 1.53 -27.58 9.53
N LYS A 175 0.59 -27.05 10.31
CA LYS A 175 0.74 -25.70 10.90
C LYS A 175 2.03 -25.61 11.74
N GLY A 176 2.83 -24.59 11.45
CA GLY A 176 4.11 -24.35 12.14
C GLY A 176 5.27 -25.20 11.61
N LYS A 177 5.06 -26.09 10.63
CA LYS A 177 6.08 -26.95 10.04
C LYS A 177 6.34 -26.67 8.57
N PHE A 178 6.12 -25.45 8.11
CA PHE A 178 6.45 -25.02 6.77
C PHE A 178 6.87 -23.55 6.77
N ILE A 179 7.57 -23.14 5.74
CA ILE A 179 7.90 -21.74 5.48
C ILE A 179 7.30 -21.30 4.14
N CYS A 180 6.94 -20.04 4.05
CA CYS A 180 6.55 -19.40 2.80
C CYS A 180 7.72 -18.58 2.26
N ALA A 181 8.23 -18.93 1.08
CA ALA A 181 9.25 -18.16 0.40
C ALA A 181 8.62 -17.45 -0.81
N VAL A 182 8.79 -16.13 -0.88
CA VAL A 182 8.25 -15.30 -1.97
C VAL A 182 9.42 -14.64 -2.72
N PRO A 183 10.01 -15.30 -3.71
CA PRO A 183 11.06 -14.71 -4.52
C PRO A 183 10.50 -13.58 -5.38
N ARG A 184 11.27 -12.50 -5.53
CA ARG A 184 10.90 -11.36 -6.37
C ARG A 184 11.95 -11.12 -7.43
N LEU A 185 11.49 -10.97 -8.68
CA LEU A 185 12.34 -10.51 -9.77
C LEU A 185 12.56 -9.00 -9.68
N ARG A 186 13.73 -8.52 -10.07
CA ARG A 186 14.06 -7.08 -10.09
C ARG A 186 13.09 -6.28 -10.94
N ARG A 187 12.66 -6.85 -12.08
CA ARG A 187 11.63 -6.27 -12.96
C ARG A 187 10.44 -7.22 -13.03
N THR A 188 9.31 -6.82 -12.47
CA THR A 188 8.08 -7.62 -12.49
C THR A 188 7.60 -7.83 -13.93
N PRO A 189 7.36 -9.08 -14.37
CA PRO A 189 6.92 -9.38 -15.73
C PRO A 189 5.42 -9.12 -15.89
N TYR A 190 5.00 -7.86 -15.82
CA TYR A 190 3.59 -7.47 -15.89
C TYR A 190 2.90 -7.94 -17.17
N TYR A 191 3.63 -8.11 -18.27
CA TYR A 191 3.10 -8.68 -19.53
C TYR A 191 2.52 -10.09 -19.36
N ARG A 192 2.91 -10.84 -18.31
CA ARG A 192 2.35 -12.16 -17.99
C ARG A 192 1.06 -12.08 -17.17
N ILE A 193 0.77 -10.92 -16.57
CA ILE A 193 -0.33 -10.74 -15.63
C ILE A 193 -1.41 -9.84 -16.21
N LYS A 194 -1.02 -8.73 -16.85
CA LYS A 194 -1.95 -7.72 -17.38
C LYS A 194 -1.32 -6.91 -18.50
N ASN A 195 -2.19 -6.35 -19.35
CA ASN A 195 -1.79 -5.38 -20.38
C ASN A 195 -0.70 -5.88 -21.33
N ARG A 196 -0.72 -7.18 -21.71
CA ARG A 196 0.26 -7.78 -22.63
C ARG A 196 0.40 -6.97 -23.92
N HIS A 197 -0.71 -6.44 -24.44
CA HIS A 197 -0.75 -5.65 -25.67
C HIS A 197 0.03 -4.33 -25.62
N LEU A 198 0.37 -3.83 -24.42
CA LEU A 198 1.20 -2.63 -24.24
C LEU A 198 2.70 -2.93 -24.24
N TRP A 199 3.09 -4.20 -24.43
CA TRP A 199 4.47 -4.64 -24.35
C TRP A 199 4.95 -5.15 -25.70
N SER A 200 5.97 -4.49 -26.28
CA SER A 200 6.65 -5.00 -27.46
C SER A 200 7.50 -6.23 -27.11
N GLU A 201 7.73 -7.11 -28.10
CA GLU A 201 8.61 -8.28 -27.92
C GLU A 201 10.03 -7.85 -27.49
N ALA A 202 10.56 -6.78 -28.08
CA ALA A 202 11.87 -6.24 -27.70
C ALA A 202 11.92 -5.85 -26.21
N LYS A 203 10.86 -5.21 -25.68
CA LYS A 203 10.77 -4.84 -24.26
C LYS A 203 10.65 -6.05 -23.36
N ILE A 204 9.93 -7.08 -23.78
CA ILE A 204 9.83 -8.35 -23.04
C ILE A 204 11.20 -9.02 -22.96
N CYS A 205 11.90 -9.16 -24.09
CA CYS A 205 13.24 -9.73 -24.14
C CYS A 205 14.22 -8.96 -23.24
N GLU A 206 14.17 -7.63 -23.26
CA GLU A 206 14.99 -6.80 -22.36
C GLU A 206 14.75 -7.12 -20.88
N VAL A 207 13.48 -7.19 -20.45
CA VAL A 207 13.10 -7.49 -19.06
C VAL A 207 13.52 -8.91 -18.69
N GLU A 208 13.33 -9.89 -19.56
CA GLU A 208 13.71 -11.29 -19.31
C GLU A 208 15.23 -11.44 -19.22
N ALA A 209 15.98 -10.85 -20.15
CA ALA A 209 17.44 -10.85 -20.12
C ALA A 209 17.97 -10.21 -18.83
N TYR A 210 17.41 -9.06 -18.44
CA TYR A 210 17.80 -8.37 -17.20
C TYR A 210 17.52 -9.25 -15.97
N ASN A 211 16.34 -9.83 -15.85
CA ASN A 211 16.00 -10.70 -14.72
C ASN A 211 16.88 -11.97 -14.70
N ASN A 212 17.13 -12.58 -15.86
CA ASN A 212 17.96 -13.78 -15.96
C ASN A 212 19.41 -13.52 -15.54
N LYS A 213 19.94 -12.33 -15.84
CA LYS A 213 21.28 -11.91 -15.45
C LYS A 213 21.45 -11.90 -13.92
N TYR A 214 20.43 -11.43 -13.19
CA TYR A 214 20.54 -11.18 -11.76
C TYR A 214 19.83 -12.19 -10.85
N LYS A 215 18.97 -13.07 -11.40
CA LYS A 215 18.17 -14.00 -10.58
C LYS A 215 19.00 -14.89 -9.66
N GLU A 216 20.16 -15.31 -10.12
CA GLU A 216 21.03 -16.18 -9.34
C GLU A 216 21.65 -15.45 -8.18
N GLU A 217 22.18 -14.26 -8.41
CA GLU A 217 22.70 -13.37 -7.38
C GLU A 217 21.63 -13.04 -6.32
N ASP A 218 20.41 -12.69 -6.78
CA ASP A 218 19.33 -12.26 -5.89
C ASP A 218 18.74 -13.41 -5.07
N HIS A 219 18.73 -14.65 -5.61
CA HIS A 219 17.99 -15.75 -4.99
C HIS A 219 18.89 -16.83 -4.38
N SER A 220 20.20 -16.82 -4.60
CA SER A 220 21.12 -17.85 -4.08
C SER A 220 21.03 -17.98 -2.56
N LYS A 221 21.13 -16.88 -1.83
CA LYS A 221 21.04 -16.86 -0.37
C LYS A 221 19.69 -17.34 0.16
N LEU A 222 18.59 -16.98 -0.53
CA LEU A 222 17.25 -17.46 -0.18
C LEU A 222 17.17 -18.99 -0.36
N ARG A 223 17.71 -19.53 -1.45
CA ARG A 223 17.75 -20.99 -1.67
C ARG A 223 18.59 -21.70 -0.63
N GLU A 224 19.77 -21.17 -0.33
CA GLU A 224 20.64 -21.73 0.72
C GLU A 224 19.91 -21.77 2.07
N ALA A 225 19.26 -20.68 2.46
CA ALA A 225 18.49 -20.62 3.69
C ALA A 225 17.34 -21.64 3.71
N ILE A 226 16.59 -21.79 2.60
CA ILE A 226 15.52 -22.80 2.46
C ILE A 226 16.10 -24.21 2.59
N ILE A 227 17.20 -24.51 1.88
CA ILE A 227 17.84 -25.83 1.92
C ILE A 227 18.33 -26.15 3.32
N SER A 228 19.00 -25.21 4.01
CA SER A 228 19.45 -25.38 5.38
C SER A 228 18.29 -25.67 6.31
N TRP A 229 17.23 -24.85 6.25
CA TRP A 229 16.05 -25.01 7.07
C TRP A 229 15.37 -26.38 6.87
N VAL A 230 15.21 -26.82 5.61
CA VAL A 230 14.62 -28.15 5.31
C VAL A 230 15.51 -29.28 5.82
N ARG A 231 16.83 -29.15 5.67
CA ARG A 231 17.79 -30.18 6.17
C ARG A 231 17.77 -30.30 7.69
N GLU A 232 17.70 -29.18 8.39
CA GLU A 232 17.72 -29.14 9.85
C GLU A 232 16.39 -29.57 10.47
N THR A 233 15.27 -29.09 9.92
CA THR A 233 13.95 -29.30 10.52
C THR A 233 13.19 -30.51 9.96
N LYS A 234 13.56 -31.01 8.76
CA LYS A 234 12.84 -32.01 7.96
C LYS A 234 11.39 -31.56 7.61
N ASN A 235 11.11 -30.27 7.70
CA ASN A 235 9.83 -29.67 7.36
C ASN A 235 9.76 -29.23 5.89
N LYS A 236 8.59 -28.72 5.44
CA LYS A 236 8.31 -28.29 4.06
C LYS A 236 8.43 -26.78 3.91
#